data_4a3650c0476e0d384b211133e1fb27bc
#
_entry.id   4a3650c0476e0d384b211133e1fb27bc
#
_cell.length_a   1.000
_cell.length_b   1.000
_cell.length_c   1.000
_cell.angle_alpha   90.00
_cell.angle_beta   90.00
_cell.angle_gamma   90.00
#
_symmetry.space_group_name_H-M   'P 1'
#
loop_
_entity.id
_entity.type
_entity.pdbx_description
1 polymer ?
#
loop_
_entity_poly.entity_id
_entity_poly.type
_entity_poly.pdbx_seq_one_letter_code
_entity_poly.pdbx_strand_id
1 'polypeptide(L)'
;FISRYRKEVTGELTEEHIRHIEERTQYLRNLVKRQEEILASIEEQGKLTPELTSAIEKSIKLQELEDIYIPFRPKKRTRASIAKEKGLEPLAELILAQDNEHNLEDIATEFINADLEVNSLEDAINGAMDIIAETVCEQAQIRALIRRQLRQKGQIATELNWISTHPL
;
A
#
# COMPACT_ATOMS: atom_id res chain seq x y z
N PHE A 1 -17.55 -37.32 -0.07
CA PHE A 1 -17.28 -38.60 0.67
C PHE A 1 -17.37 -38.38 2.17
N ILE A 2 -16.60 -37.46 2.76
CA ILE A 2 -16.51 -37.21 4.23
C ILE A 2 -17.90 -36.92 4.83
N SER A 3 -18.63 -35.95 4.28
CA SER A 3 -19.96 -35.55 4.80
C SER A 3 -21.01 -36.62 4.70
N ARG A 4 -20.87 -37.60 3.80
CA ARG A 4 -21.83 -38.68 3.58
C ARG A 4 -21.47 -39.93 4.32
N TYR A 5 -20.19 -40.33 4.37
CA TYR A 5 -19.74 -41.66 4.83
C TYR A 5 -18.91 -41.62 6.13
N ARG A 6 -18.61 -40.45 6.66
CA ARG A 6 -17.80 -40.25 7.86
C ARG A 6 -18.41 -39.26 8.83
N LYS A 7 -19.72 -39.22 8.91
CA LYS A 7 -20.45 -38.29 9.79
C LYS A 7 -20.08 -38.43 11.26
N GLU A 8 -19.90 -39.68 11.70
CA GLU A 8 -19.48 -39.95 13.08
C GLU A 8 -18.12 -39.39 13.46
N VAL A 9 -17.21 -39.27 12.49
CA VAL A 9 -15.87 -38.69 12.72
C VAL A 9 -15.89 -37.15 12.74
N THR A 10 -16.83 -36.58 11.99
CA THR A 10 -16.93 -35.11 11.85
C THR A 10 -17.91 -34.44 12.81
N GLY A 11 -18.61 -35.23 13.64
CA GLY A 11 -19.69 -34.72 14.50
C GLY A 11 -20.83 -34.13 13.69
N GLU A 12 -21.23 -34.82 12.60
CA GLU A 12 -22.34 -34.47 11.69
C GLU A 12 -22.16 -33.16 10.91
N LEU A 13 -20.91 -32.72 10.67
CA LEU A 13 -20.65 -31.56 9.81
C LEU A 13 -21.27 -31.75 8.41
N THR A 14 -21.95 -30.72 7.95
CA THR A 14 -22.50 -30.66 6.59
C THR A 14 -21.38 -30.50 5.56
N GLU A 15 -21.68 -30.75 4.30
CA GLU A 15 -20.73 -30.51 3.20
C GLU A 15 -20.27 -29.07 3.14
N GLU A 16 -21.15 -28.15 3.43
CA GLU A 16 -20.85 -26.68 3.47
C GLU A 16 -19.85 -26.36 4.57
N HIS A 17 -20.03 -26.89 5.77
CA HIS A 17 -19.07 -26.71 6.87
C HIS A 17 -17.69 -27.26 6.51
N ILE A 18 -17.62 -28.46 5.90
CA ILE A 18 -16.35 -29.06 5.50
C ILE A 18 -15.65 -28.20 4.43
N ARG A 19 -16.39 -27.67 3.46
CA ARG A 19 -15.85 -26.77 2.44
C ARG A 19 -15.30 -25.48 3.05
N HIS A 20 -16.04 -24.86 3.96
CA HIS A 20 -15.56 -23.66 4.68
C HIS A 20 -14.30 -23.93 5.49
N ILE A 21 -14.19 -25.10 6.13
CA ILE A 21 -12.97 -25.48 6.86
C ILE A 21 -11.79 -25.63 5.89
N GLU A 22 -12.00 -26.28 4.74
CA GLU A 22 -10.98 -26.44 3.71
C GLU A 22 -10.50 -25.09 3.19
N GLU A 23 -11.42 -24.22 2.77
CA GLU A 23 -11.12 -22.87 2.28
C GLU A 23 -10.36 -22.05 3.35
N ARG A 24 -10.83 -22.09 4.60
CA ARG A 24 -10.18 -21.37 5.69
C ARG A 24 -8.80 -21.92 6.01
N THR A 25 -8.64 -23.22 5.98
CA THR A 25 -7.34 -23.88 6.19
C THR A 25 -6.36 -23.51 5.10
N GLN A 26 -6.79 -23.53 3.85
CA GLN A 26 -5.96 -23.12 2.73
C GLN A 26 -5.58 -21.63 2.81
N TYR A 27 -6.53 -20.77 3.15
CA TYR A 27 -6.27 -19.34 3.39
C TYR A 27 -5.20 -19.13 4.45
N LEU A 28 -5.31 -19.81 5.60
CA LEU A 28 -4.35 -19.66 6.71
C LEU A 28 -2.96 -20.19 6.34
N ARG A 29 -2.87 -21.30 5.62
CA ARG A 29 -1.59 -21.81 5.11
C ARG A 29 -0.91 -20.82 4.17
N ASN A 30 -1.67 -20.22 3.26
CA ASN A 30 -1.16 -19.22 2.34
C ASN A 30 -0.73 -17.94 3.09
N LEU A 31 -1.47 -17.55 4.14
CA LEU A 31 -1.14 -16.41 4.98
C LEU A 31 0.19 -16.64 5.72
N VAL A 32 0.38 -17.80 6.37
CA VAL A 32 1.63 -18.13 7.08
C VAL A 32 2.81 -18.14 6.10
N LYS A 33 2.66 -18.80 4.97
CA LYS A 33 3.69 -18.80 3.93
C LYS A 33 4.06 -17.38 3.51
N ARG A 34 3.05 -16.52 3.34
CA ARG A 34 3.27 -15.12 2.96
C ARG A 34 3.96 -14.31 4.06
N GLN A 35 3.66 -14.57 5.33
CA GLN A 35 4.37 -13.98 6.47
C GLN A 35 5.85 -14.32 6.43
N GLU A 36 6.20 -15.60 6.22
CA GLU A 36 7.58 -16.07 6.12
C GLU A 36 8.33 -15.40 4.95
N GLU A 37 7.71 -15.30 3.78
CA GLU A 37 8.29 -14.62 2.61
C GLU A 37 8.58 -13.14 2.89
N ILE A 38 7.65 -12.45 3.56
CA ILE A 38 7.80 -11.03 3.91
C ILE A 38 8.88 -10.82 4.96
N LEU A 39 8.91 -11.65 6.01
CA LEU A 39 9.96 -11.59 7.03
C LEU A 39 11.34 -11.76 6.40
N ALA A 40 11.53 -12.77 5.56
CA ALA A 40 12.79 -13.01 4.86
C ALA A 40 13.19 -11.80 3.99
N SER A 41 12.24 -11.25 3.24
CA SER A 41 12.50 -10.10 2.37
C SER A 41 12.89 -8.82 3.13
N ILE A 42 12.32 -8.59 4.31
CA ILE A 42 12.65 -7.43 5.15
C ILE A 42 13.97 -7.66 5.87
N GLU A 43 14.26 -8.91 6.28
CA GLU A 43 15.53 -9.29 6.90
C GLU A 43 16.70 -9.11 5.94
N GLU A 44 16.56 -9.54 4.68
CA GLU A 44 17.56 -9.32 3.63
C GLU A 44 17.88 -7.83 3.41
N GLN A 45 16.92 -6.94 3.66
CA GLN A 45 17.10 -5.50 3.60
C GLN A 45 17.72 -4.90 4.87
N GLY A 46 17.94 -5.70 5.93
CA GLY A 46 18.46 -5.25 7.21
C GLY A 46 17.51 -4.32 7.99
N LYS A 47 16.20 -4.37 7.67
CA LYS A 47 15.18 -3.46 8.24
C LYS A 47 14.22 -4.16 9.21
N LEU A 48 14.47 -5.44 9.53
CA LEU A 48 13.59 -6.19 10.42
C LEU A 48 13.80 -5.75 11.87
N THR A 49 12.72 -5.35 12.54
CA THR A 49 12.69 -5.02 13.97
C THR A 49 11.79 -5.99 14.73
N PRO A 50 11.98 -6.17 16.05
CA PRO A 50 11.11 -7.04 16.85
C PRO A 50 9.64 -6.65 16.81
N GLU A 51 9.34 -5.34 16.78
CA GLU A 51 7.98 -4.80 16.68
C GLU A 51 7.35 -5.15 15.34
N LEU A 52 8.12 -5.04 14.27
CA LEU A 52 7.67 -5.36 12.92
C LEU A 52 7.41 -6.86 12.76
N THR A 53 8.31 -7.70 13.28
CA THR A 53 8.11 -9.15 13.34
C THR A 53 6.82 -9.50 14.05
N SER A 54 6.61 -8.94 15.26
CA SER A 54 5.38 -9.18 16.03
C SER A 54 4.12 -8.70 15.29
N ALA A 55 4.18 -7.57 14.56
CA ALA A 55 3.06 -7.06 13.77
C ALA A 55 2.72 -7.99 12.60
N ILE A 56 3.74 -8.50 11.90
CA ILE A 56 3.59 -9.44 10.78
C ILE A 56 2.97 -10.77 11.27
N GLU A 57 3.52 -11.36 12.33
CA GLU A 57 3.06 -12.64 12.88
C GLU A 57 1.63 -12.57 13.43
N LYS A 58 1.21 -11.44 13.99
CA LYS A 58 -0.15 -11.22 14.51
C LYS A 58 -1.18 -10.91 13.43
N SER A 59 -0.76 -10.64 12.21
CA SER A 59 -1.68 -10.31 11.11
C SER A 59 -2.46 -11.55 10.68
N ILE A 60 -3.77 -11.54 10.88
CA ILE A 60 -4.68 -12.64 10.51
C ILE A 60 -5.37 -12.42 9.16
N LYS A 61 -5.13 -11.28 8.52
CA LYS A 61 -5.68 -10.92 7.22
C LYS A 61 -4.54 -10.57 6.25
N LEU A 62 -4.60 -11.18 5.08
CA LEU A 62 -3.62 -10.93 4.01
C LEU A 62 -3.50 -9.44 3.66
N GLN A 63 -4.62 -8.70 3.67
CA GLN A 63 -4.63 -7.28 3.38
C GLN A 63 -3.85 -6.45 4.40
N GLU A 64 -3.98 -6.76 5.69
CA GLU A 64 -3.24 -6.09 6.76
C GLU A 64 -1.73 -6.40 6.65
N LEU A 65 -1.40 -7.65 6.34
CA LEU A 65 -0.04 -8.11 6.10
C LEU A 65 0.62 -7.39 4.91
N GLU A 66 -0.08 -7.31 3.78
CA GLU A 66 0.43 -6.59 2.60
C GLU A 66 0.59 -5.08 2.87
N ASP A 67 -0.29 -4.47 3.66
CA ASP A 67 -0.16 -3.06 4.03
C ASP A 67 1.09 -2.78 4.87
N ILE A 68 1.47 -3.71 5.75
CA ILE A 68 2.72 -3.62 6.52
C ILE A 68 3.93 -3.76 5.58
N TYR A 69 3.84 -4.61 4.55
CA TYR A 69 4.94 -4.89 3.63
C TYR A 69 5.20 -3.79 2.59
N ILE A 70 4.19 -2.98 2.24
CA ILE A 70 4.30 -1.98 1.17
C ILE A 70 5.56 -1.09 1.26
N PRO A 71 5.94 -0.53 2.43
CA PRO A 71 7.13 0.32 2.53
C PRO A 71 8.45 -0.41 2.23
N PHE A 72 8.46 -1.73 2.37
CA PHE A 72 9.63 -2.59 2.19
C PHE A 72 9.67 -3.28 0.83
N ARG A 73 8.57 -3.19 0.09
CA ARG A 73 8.47 -3.83 -1.22
C ARG A 73 9.45 -3.17 -2.20
N PRO A 74 10.24 -3.96 -2.97
CA PRO A 74 11.07 -3.41 -4.03
C PRO A 74 10.23 -2.54 -4.98
N LYS A 75 10.57 -1.26 -5.04
CA LYS A 75 9.81 -0.30 -5.84
C LYS A 75 10.36 -0.26 -7.27
N LYS A 76 9.46 -0.18 -8.23
CA LYS A 76 9.81 0.27 -9.57
C LYS A 76 10.10 1.78 -9.51
N ARG A 77 10.77 2.33 -10.54
CA ARG A 77 10.98 3.76 -10.66
C ARG A 77 9.63 4.50 -10.67
N THR A 78 9.36 5.25 -9.60
CA THR A 78 8.13 6.02 -9.40
C THR A 78 8.41 7.50 -9.62
N ARG A 79 7.36 8.33 -9.74
CA ARG A 79 7.52 9.79 -9.79
C ARG A 79 8.18 10.31 -8.51
N ALA A 80 7.81 9.74 -7.37
CA ALA A 80 8.43 10.10 -6.09
C ALA A 80 9.92 9.73 -6.03
N SER A 81 10.33 8.54 -6.55
CA SER A 81 11.75 8.18 -6.60
C SER A 81 12.54 9.10 -7.52
N ILE A 82 11.96 9.52 -8.65
CA ILE A 82 12.58 10.52 -9.55
C ILE A 82 12.71 11.87 -8.83
N ALA A 83 11.69 12.31 -8.11
CA ALA A 83 11.73 13.56 -7.35
C ALA A 83 12.79 13.52 -6.23
N LYS A 84 12.99 12.38 -5.59
CA LYS A 84 14.08 12.16 -4.62
C LYS A 84 15.46 12.23 -5.28
N GLU A 85 15.64 11.61 -6.45
CA GLU A 85 16.85 11.71 -7.26
C GLU A 85 17.16 13.18 -7.63
N LYS A 86 16.13 14.00 -7.82
CA LYS A 86 16.23 15.46 -8.08
C LYS A 86 16.48 16.29 -6.81
N GLY A 87 16.62 15.65 -5.64
CA GLY A 87 16.95 16.34 -4.38
C GLY A 87 15.78 17.05 -3.72
N LEU A 88 14.53 16.69 -4.04
CA LEU A 88 13.32 17.35 -3.53
C LEU A 88 12.79 16.77 -2.21
N GLU A 89 13.48 15.80 -1.62
CA GLU A 89 13.08 15.18 -0.34
C GLU A 89 13.04 16.18 0.82
N PRO A 90 14.05 17.08 1.01
CA PRO A 90 13.99 18.08 2.06
C PRO A 90 12.82 19.07 1.91
N LEU A 91 12.47 19.44 0.66
CA LEU A 91 11.28 20.28 0.41
C LEU A 91 9.99 19.55 0.83
N ALA A 92 9.87 18.26 0.53
CA ALA A 92 8.73 17.45 0.93
C ALA A 92 8.61 17.36 2.47
N GLU A 93 9.73 17.23 3.19
CA GLU A 93 9.77 17.21 4.66
C GLU A 93 9.34 18.55 5.25
N LEU A 94 9.81 19.68 4.71
CA LEU A 94 9.40 21.02 5.13
C LEU A 94 7.89 21.24 4.94
N ILE A 95 7.35 20.82 3.81
CA ILE A 95 5.90 20.89 3.56
C ILE A 95 5.11 20.03 4.56
N LEU A 96 5.58 18.82 4.85
CA LEU A 96 4.94 17.91 5.83
C LEU A 96 5.01 18.45 7.27
N ALA A 97 6.06 19.18 7.61
CA ALA A 97 6.20 19.84 8.92
C ALA A 97 5.14 20.91 9.16
N GLN A 98 4.50 21.42 8.08
CA GLN A 98 3.47 22.47 8.14
C GLN A 98 3.91 23.71 8.93
N ASP A 99 5.18 24.09 8.79
CA ASP A 99 5.70 25.31 9.40
C ASP A 99 5.14 26.53 8.66
N ASN A 100 4.30 27.28 9.35
CA ASN A 100 3.62 28.46 8.80
C ASN A 100 4.47 29.72 8.85
N GLU A 101 5.71 29.67 9.35
CA GLU A 101 6.57 30.84 9.46
C GLU A 101 7.14 31.29 8.11
N HIS A 102 7.15 30.41 7.11
CA HIS A 102 7.75 30.67 5.80
C HIS A 102 6.75 30.50 4.66
N ASN A 103 6.86 31.34 3.63
CA ASN A 103 6.08 31.20 2.42
C ASN A 103 6.59 29.99 1.61
N LEU A 104 5.71 29.08 1.23
CA LEU A 104 6.04 27.89 0.46
C LEU A 104 6.76 28.22 -0.86
N GLU A 105 6.37 29.30 -1.53
CA GLU A 105 6.96 29.72 -2.80
C GLU A 105 8.42 30.14 -2.63
N ASP A 106 8.73 30.85 -1.54
CA ASP A 106 10.09 31.28 -1.24
C ASP A 106 11.01 30.09 -0.97
N ILE A 107 10.54 29.14 -0.13
CA ILE A 107 11.29 27.90 0.15
C ILE A 107 11.49 27.08 -1.12
N ALA A 108 10.44 26.86 -1.90
CA ALA A 108 10.50 26.00 -3.08
C ALA A 108 11.41 26.60 -4.19
N THR A 109 11.59 27.94 -4.22
CA THR A 109 12.50 28.61 -5.14
C THR A 109 13.95 28.20 -4.91
N GLU A 110 14.36 27.91 -3.66
CA GLU A 110 15.72 27.46 -3.33
C GLU A 110 16.06 26.08 -3.91
N PHE A 111 15.03 25.29 -4.25
CA PHE A 111 15.19 23.94 -4.82
C PHE A 111 15.20 23.92 -6.36
N ILE A 112 15.10 25.08 -7.01
CA ILE A 112 15.22 25.16 -8.48
C ILE A 112 16.66 24.89 -8.87
N ASN A 113 16.89 23.83 -9.63
CA ASN A 113 18.21 23.43 -10.08
C ASN A 113 18.12 22.77 -11.47
N ALA A 114 18.64 23.48 -12.47
CA ALA A 114 18.61 23.00 -13.86
C ALA A 114 19.45 21.72 -14.08
N ASP A 115 20.53 21.54 -13.32
CA ASP A 115 21.37 20.33 -13.41
C ASP A 115 20.64 19.07 -12.94
N LEU A 116 19.64 19.23 -12.07
CA LEU A 116 18.77 18.18 -11.57
C LEU A 116 17.41 18.15 -12.31
N GLU A 117 17.29 18.86 -13.41
CA GLU A 117 16.04 18.96 -14.19
C GLU A 117 14.85 19.50 -13.37
N VAL A 118 15.09 20.40 -12.42
CA VAL A 118 14.07 21.18 -11.71
C VAL A 118 14.14 22.60 -12.26
N ASN A 119 13.34 22.89 -13.28
CA ASN A 119 13.47 24.13 -14.04
C ASN A 119 12.53 25.24 -13.59
N SER A 120 11.54 24.91 -12.78
CA SER A 120 10.52 25.87 -12.34
C SER A 120 10.09 25.60 -10.89
N LEU A 121 9.48 26.61 -10.29
CA LEU A 121 8.82 26.51 -8.99
C LEU A 121 7.75 25.38 -9.00
N GLU A 122 7.02 25.28 -10.09
CA GLU A 122 6.00 24.24 -10.26
C GLU A 122 6.61 22.85 -10.28
N ASP A 123 7.77 22.63 -10.94
CA ASP A 123 8.48 21.36 -10.93
C ASP A 123 8.92 20.96 -9.52
N ALA A 124 9.44 21.92 -8.74
CA ALA A 124 9.87 21.68 -7.36
C ALA A 124 8.68 21.27 -6.48
N ILE A 125 7.60 22.03 -6.52
CA ILE A 125 6.39 21.75 -5.74
C ILE A 125 5.76 20.40 -6.15
N ASN A 126 5.58 20.14 -7.44
CA ASN A 126 4.99 18.90 -7.93
C ASN A 126 5.85 17.67 -7.54
N GLY A 127 7.17 17.78 -7.63
CA GLY A 127 8.06 16.73 -7.19
C GLY A 127 7.98 16.47 -5.68
N ALA A 128 7.94 17.50 -4.86
CA ALA A 128 7.74 17.37 -3.43
C ALA A 128 6.37 16.74 -3.11
N MET A 129 5.31 17.13 -3.80
CA MET A 129 3.98 16.55 -3.65
C MET A 129 3.93 15.07 -4.04
N ASP A 130 4.65 14.64 -5.10
CA ASP A 130 4.75 13.24 -5.47
C ASP A 130 5.41 12.42 -4.34
N ILE A 131 6.45 12.95 -3.67
CA ILE A 131 7.10 12.32 -2.51
C ILE A 131 6.12 12.21 -1.34
N ILE A 132 5.41 13.30 -1.02
CA ILE A 132 4.42 13.35 0.06
C ILE A 132 3.29 12.33 -0.21
N ALA A 133 2.77 12.32 -1.42
CA ALA A 133 1.70 11.40 -1.81
C ALA A 133 2.12 9.94 -1.64
N GLU A 134 3.33 9.57 -2.05
CA GLU A 134 3.86 8.22 -1.84
C GLU A 134 4.00 7.92 -0.35
N THR A 135 4.60 8.81 0.43
CA THR A 135 4.81 8.66 1.88
C THR A 135 3.47 8.45 2.62
N VAL A 136 2.45 9.25 2.29
CA VAL A 136 1.11 9.13 2.88
C VAL A 136 0.44 7.82 2.46
N CYS A 137 0.52 7.46 1.17
CA CYS A 137 -0.08 6.23 0.65
C CYS A 137 0.56 4.95 1.20
N GLU A 138 1.81 4.99 1.67
CA GLU A 138 2.51 3.86 2.26
C GLU A 138 2.13 3.59 3.72
N GLN A 139 1.50 4.55 4.40
CA GLN A 139 1.09 4.36 5.78
C GLN A 139 -0.10 3.38 5.87
N ALA A 140 0.12 2.24 6.52
CA ALA A 140 -0.89 1.19 6.69
C ALA A 140 -2.18 1.71 7.35
N GLN A 141 -2.05 2.61 8.32
CA GLN A 141 -3.16 3.21 9.06
C GLN A 141 -4.05 4.07 8.15
N ILE A 142 -3.43 4.88 7.28
CA ILE A 142 -4.16 5.73 6.31
C ILE A 142 -4.90 4.85 5.29
N ARG A 143 -4.25 3.82 4.79
CA ARG A 143 -4.89 2.85 3.87
C ARG A 143 -6.08 2.15 4.52
N ALA A 144 -5.95 1.74 5.78
CA ALA A 144 -7.05 1.13 6.54
C ALA A 144 -8.21 2.12 6.74
N LEU A 145 -7.91 3.38 7.05
CA LEU A 145 -8.90 4.45 7.20
C LEU A 145 -9.66 4.69 5.89
N ILE A 146 -8.96 4.86 4.77
CA ILE A 146 -9.57 5.07 3.44
C ILE A 146 -10.47 3.89 3.08
N ARG A 147 -10.00 2.64 3.23
CA ARG A 147 -10.84 1.46 2.97
C ARG A 147 -12.10 1.42 3.83
N ARG A 148 -12.00 1.80 5.11
CA ARG A 148 -13.16 1.87 6.00
C ARG A 148 -14.16 2.92 5.51
N GLN A 149 -13.70 4.11 5.11
CA GLN A 149 -14.56 5.17 4.59
C GLN A 149 -15.24 4.75 3.28
N LEU A 150 -14.50 4.16 2.36
CA LEU A 150 -15.04 3.68 1.09
C LEU A 150 -16.09 2.57 1.28
N ARG A 151 -15.89 1.65 2.23
CA ARG A 151 -16.89 0.61 2.53
C ARG A 151 -18.19 1.18 3.10
N GLN A 152 -18.10 2.28 3.85
CA GLN A 152 -19.26 2.89 4.49
C GLN A 152 -20.01 3.88 3.60
N LYS A 153 -19.29 4.64 2.78
CA LYS A 153 -19.81 5.80 2.04
C LYS A 153 -19.51 5.76 0.54
N GLY A 154 -18.71 4.79 0.09
CA GLY A 154 -18.34 4.67 -1.32
C GLY A 154 -19.55 4.37 -2.20
N GLN A 155 -19.62 5.04 -3.35
CA GLN A 155 -20.59 4.78 -4.39
C GLN A 155 -19.85 4.33 -5.65
N ILE A 156 -20.44 3.38 -6.37
CA ILE A 156 -19.92 2.93 -7.67
C ILE A 156 -20.69 3.69 -8.73
N ALA A 157 -19.98 4.54 -9.49
CA ALA A 157 -20.54 5.20 -10.66
C ALA A 157 -19.93 4.59 -11.94
N THR A 158 -20.76 4.27 -12.91
CA THR A 158 -20.34 3.80 -14.24
C THR A 158 -20.85 4.76 -15.30
N GLU A 159 -19.94 5.24 -16.14
CA GLU A 159 -20.30 6.04 -17.33
C GLU A 159 -20.10 5.17 -18.57
N LEU A 160 -21.10 5.19 -19.46
CA LEU A 160 -20.99 4.57 -20.78
C LEU A 160 -20.13 5.48 -21.65
N ASN A 161 -18.87 5.16 -21.81
CA ASN A 161 -18.07 5.77 -22.86
C ASN A 161 -18.54 5.21 -24.21
N TRP A 162 -19.32 5.99 -24.94
CA TRP A 162 -19.58 5.74 -26.33
C TRP A 162 -18.27 5.83 -27.11
N ILE A 163 -17.66 4.70 -27.35
CA ILE A 163 -16.66 4.59 -28.41
C ILE A 163 -17.48 4.82 -29.69
N SER A 164 -17.30 5.98 -30.29
CA SER A 164 -17.86 6.26 -31.59
C SER A 164 -17.22 5.25 -32.57
N THR A 165 -17.96 4.19 -32.85
CA THR A 165 -17.65 3.31 -33.97
C THR A 165 -17.74 4.17 -35.20
N HIS A 166 -16.60 4.46 -35.83
CA HIS A 166 -16.57 5.02 -37.17
C HIS A 166 -17.38 4.07 -38.07
N PRO A 167 -18.42 4.55 -38.78
CA PRO A 167 -19.03 3.76 -39.83
C PRO A 167 -17.98 3.56 -40.94
N LEU A 168 -17.83 2.31 -41.34
CA LEU A 168 -17.06 1.90 -42.51
C LEU A 168 -17.63 2.57 -43.78
#